data_c3b29c975a5a247367d8aac9c59eca3e
#
_entry.id   c3b29c975a5a247367d8aac9c59eca3e
#
_cell.length_a   1.000
_cell.length_b   1.000
_cell.length_c   1.000
_cell.angle_alpha   90.00
_cell.angle_beta   90.00
_cell.angle_gamma   90.00
#
_symmetry.space_group_name_H-M   'P 1'
#
loop_
_entity.id
_entity.type
_entity.pdbx_description
1 polymer ?
#
loop_
_entity_poly.entity_id
_entity_poly.type
_entity_poly.pdbx_seq_one_letter_code
_entity_poly.pdbx_strand_id
1 'polypeptide(L)'
;MWKRLIPRRRNQSPVTESASKLDVTSQSEKRVDHRATDQTQTAQQNGTAIQAGRDVVVYGGMTYSDVKDAALGVFEANFYRLSSLARQTAEQRAEEVTEKLLERLLREHPEGFAQANDPGFQHALYTVQREHARTGDVNLGGLLVDLLVDRTRHPQRDIMQIVLDESLNTAPKLTEGQLAVLSVVFLFKYTQNQGIGNHQMLGSHMDRVLQPFAAKVQKNNAWYQHLEFTGCGTIGLGEIGLESILGTTYQGLFLKGFDPSEISARGITAGSEPRLFMSCLNDPSKIQVRTNSHETLESLFDQAAILTEDRQKIKGLFDETKMSESEIQAKCIELCPYMAHLFDVWSDSPMKNFTLTSVGIAIGHANIRKIAGEFANLAIWIN
;
A
#
# COMPACT_ATOMS: atom_id res chain seq x y z
N MET A 1 9.86 6.56 -1.44
CA MET A 1 10.11 5.35 -2.21
C MET A 1 9.86 4.16 -1.32
N TRP A 2 8.76 3.41 -1.56
CA TRP A 2 8.32 2.30 -0.73
C TRP A 2 8.96 1.00 -1.24
N LYS A 3 9.65 0.25 -0.41
CA LYS A 3 10.16 -1.08 -0.71
C LYS A 3 9.81 -2.07 0.40
N ARG A 4 9.73 -3.32 0.00
CA ARG A 4 9.25 -4.54 0.62
C ARG A 4 9.83 -4.88 2.01
N LEU A 5 9.02 -5.56 2.83
CA LEU A 5 9.47 -6.73 3.61
C LEU A 5 9.22 -7.95 2.72
N ILE A 6 10.31 -8.63 2.32
CA ILE A 6 10.23 -9.82 1.49
C ILE A 6 9.87 -11.01 2.39
N PRO A 7 8.81 -11.78 2.09
CA PRO A 7 8.63 -13.07 2.76
C PRO A 7 9.81 -14.00 2.40
N ARG A 8 10.40 -14.66 3.38
CA ARG A 8 11.47 -15.65 3.18
C ARG A 8 10.97 -16.74 2.23
N ARG A 9 11.54 -16.82 1.05
CA ARG A 9 11.35 -17.95 0.13
C ARG A 9 12.00 -19.21 0.69
N ARG A 10 11.21 -20.30 0.74
CA ARG A 10 11.75 -21.67 0.77
C ARG A 10 12.45 -21.93 -0.58
N ASN A 11 13.68 -22.46 -0.50
CA ASN A 11 14.47 -22.91 -1.63
C ASN A 11 13.69 -23.86 -2.53
N GLN A 12 13.58 -23.52 -3.80
CA GLN A 12 13.39 -24.48 -4.90
C GLN A 12 14.45 -24.20 -5.97
N SER A 13 15.09 -25.27 -6.43
CA SER A 13 16.20 -25.30 -7.35
C SER A 13 15.80 -24.89 -8.78
N PRO A 14 16.74 -24.42 -9.62
CA PRO A 14 16.43 -23.84 -10.92
C PRO A 14 16.20 -24.89 -12.01
N VAL A 15 15.19 -24.66 -12.84
CA VAL A 15 15.06 -25.30 -14.13
C VAL A 15 15.53 -24.29 -15.19
N THR A 16 16.52 -24.72 -15.96
CA THR A 16 17.09 -24.00 -17.09
C THR A 16 16.16 -24.08 -18.29
N GLU A 17 15.86 -22.94 -18.91
CA GLU A 17 15.39 -22.92 -20.30
C GLU A 17 15.96 -21.72 -21.07
N SER A 18 16.29 -22.01 -22.30
CA SER A 18 17.18 -21.30 -23.20
C SER A 18 16.57 -20.07 -23.86
N ALA A 19 17.39 -19.03 -24.03
CA ALA A 19 17.09 -17.81 -24.76
C ALA A 19 17.09 -18.02 -26.29
N SER A 20 16.11 -17.46 -26.98
CA SER A 20 16.21 -17.10 -28.40
C SER A 20 16.14 -15.58 -28.56
N LYS A 21 17.20 -15.04 -29.17
CA LYS A 21 17.34 -13.63 -29.59
C LYS A 21 16.40 -13.33 -30.74
N LEU A 22 15.74 -12.19 -30.72
CA LEU A 22 15.22 -11.52 -31.92
C LEU A 22 15.68 -10.07 -31.92
N ASP A 23 16.29 -9.70 -33.04
CA ASP A 23 16.79 -8.37 -33.41
C ASP A 23 15.65 -7.36 -33.54
N VAL A 24 15.87 -6.16 -33.02
CA VAL A 24 15.03 -4.98 -33.33
C VAL A 24 15.88 -3.95 -34.06
N THR A 25 15.56 -3.80 -35.33
CA THR A 25 16.09 -2.76 -36.21
C THR A 25 15.51 -1.39 -35.88
N SER A 26 16.39 -0.44 -35.80
CA SER A 26 16.14 1.00 -35.66
C SER A 26 15.33 1.57 -36.84
N GLN A 27 14.30 2.37 -36.56
CA GLN A 27 13.74 3.31 -37.52
C GLN A 27 13.70 4.72 -36.97
N SER A 28 14.17 5.62 -37.82
CA SER A 28 14.44 7.04 -37.66
C SER A 28 13.22 7.90 -37.36
N GLU A 29 13.42 8.88 -36.46
CA GLU A 29 12.52 10.01 -36.23
C GLU A 29 12.35 10.87 -37.49
N LYS A 30 11.09 11.10 -37.90
CA LYS A 30 10.71 12.17 -38.82
C LYS A 30 10.03 13.30 -38.01
N ARG A 31 10.65 14.46 -37.99
CA ARG A 31 10.01 15.72 -37.60
C ARG A 31 8.80 16.01 -38.50
N VAL A 32 7.65 16.21 -37.89
CA VAL A 32 6.43 16.66 -38.58
C VAL A 32 6.25 18.16 -38.34
N ASP A 33 6.21 18.90 -39.48
CA ASP A 33 6.00 20.33 -39.58
C ASP A 33 4.51 20.65 -39.32
N HIS A 34 4.20 21.54 -38.38
CA HIS A 34 2.83 21.99 -38.13
C HIS A 34 2.37 23.00 -39.18
N ARG A 35 1.66 22.52 -40.19
CA ARG A 35 0.79 23.38 -40.99
C ARG A 35 -0.67 23.14 -40.59
N ALA A 36 -1.33 24.23 -40.20
CA ALA A 36 -2.77 24.24 -39.98
C ALA A 36 -3.49 23.86 -41.29
N THR A 37 -4.16 22.70 -41.25
CA THR A 37 -5.04 22.24 -42.33
C THR A 37 -6.48 22.46 -41.91
N ASP A 38 -7.21 23.30 -42.68
CA ASP A 38 -8.68 23.38 -42.58
C ASP A 38 -9.26 22.00 -42.94
N GLN A 39 -9.86 21.35 -41.96
CA GLN A 39 -10.54 20.06 -42.15
C GLN A 39 -12.05 20.28 -42.14
N THR A 40 -12.68 20.05 -43.27
CA THR A 40 -14.15 20.02 -43.41
C THR A 40 -14.60 18.58 -43.33
N GLN A 41 -15.36 18.21 -42.28
CA GLN A 41 -15.97 16.89 -42.14
C GLN A 41 -17.46 16.93 -42.39
N THR A 42 -17.96 16.00 -43.22
CA THR A 42 -19.38 15.81 -43.52
C THR A 42 -19.82 14.47 -42.90
N ALA A 43 -20.76 14.51 -41.95
CA ALA A 43 -21.35 13.30 -41.38
C ALA A 43 -22.50 12.81 -42.26
N GLN A 44 -22.48 11.55 -42.70
CA GLN A 44 -23.62 10.83 -43.25
C GLN A 44 -24.46 10.20 -42.15
N GLN A 45 -25.73 9.89 -42.43
CA GLN A 45 -26.72 9.39 -41.44
C GLN A 45 -26.12 8.30 -40.51
N ASN A 46 -26.21 8.56 -39.18
CA ASN A 46 -25.67 7.82 -38.04
C ASN A 46 -24.16 7.95 -37.76
N GLY A 47 -23.48 8.94 -38.33
CA GLY A 47 -22.09 9.25 -37.96
C GLY A 47 -22.01 10.47 -37.03
N THR A 48 -21.28 10.37 -35.93
CA THR A 48 -20.97 11.51 -35.03
C THR A 48 -19.71 12.22 -35.56
N ALA A 49 -19.87 13.48 -35.99
CA ALA A 49 -18.72 14.32 -36.37
C ALA A 49 -18.18 15.03 -35.11
N ILE A 50 -16.93 14.77 -34.74
CA ILE A 50 -16.25 15.42 -33.62
C ILE A 50 -15.22 16.38 -34.19
N GLN A 51 -15.39 17.69 -33.97
CA GLN A 51 -14.42 18.72 -34.29
C GLN A 51 -13.75 19.21 -33.02
N ALA A 52 -12.46 18.95 -32.86
CA ALA A 52 -11.70 19.37 -31.70
C ALA A 52 -10.43 20.11 -32.11
N GLY A 53 -10.16 21.24 -31.48
CA GLY A 53 -8.92 22.01 -31.64
C GLY A 53 -7.71 21.43 -30.86
N ARG A 54 -7.90 20.25 -30.25
CA ARG A 54 -6.87 19.43 -29.56
C ARG A 54 -7.26 17.96 -29.64
N ASP A 55 -6.32 17.06 -29.39
CA ASP A 55 -6.50 15.62 -29.49
C ASP A 55 -7.73 15.12 -28.72
N VAL A 56 -8.65 14.45 -29.44
CA VAL A 56 -9.78 13.73 -28.83
C VAL A 56 -9.32 12.29 -28.60
N VAL A 57 -9.18 11.93 -27.35
CA VAL A 57 -8.91 10.54 -26.96
C VAL A 57 -10.24 9.80 -26.88
N VAL A 58 -10.54 8.95 -27.86
CA VAL A 58 -11.73 8.09 -27.85
C VAL A 58 -11.36 6.76 -27.21
N TYR A 59 -11.82 6.53 -26.00
CA TYR A 59 -11.63 5.26 -25.28
C TYR A 59 -12.69 4.25 -25.75
N GLY A 60 -12.31 3.30 -26.62
CA GLY A 60 -13.13 2.13 -26.97
C GLY A 60 -14.54 2.44 -27.53
N GLY A 61 -14.79 3.66 -27.98
CA GLY A 61 -16.08 4.07 -28.52
C GLY A 61 -17.13 4.48 -27.48
N MET A 62 -16.86 4.43 -26.18
CA MET A 62 -17.75 4.92 -25.13
C MET A 62 -17.27 6.25 -24.54
N THR A 63 -18.16 7.21 -24.43
CA THR A 63 -17.92 8.49 -23.76
C THR A 63 -18.14 8.37 -22.25
N TYR A 64 -17.69 9.37 -21.49
CA TYR A 64 -18.02 9.49 -20.06
C TYR A 64 -19.55 9.41 -19.80
N SER A 65 -20.35 10.05 -20.63
CA SER A 65 -21.81 10.01 -20.52
C SER A 65 -22.35 8.60 -20.78
N ASP A 66 -21.87 7.90 -21.80
CA ASP A 66 -22.34 6.55 -22.11
C ASP A 66 -22.06 5.58 -20.94
N VAL A 67 -20.90 5.70 -20.32
CA VAL A 67 -20.53 4.87 -19.15
C VAL A 67 -21.38 5.24 -17.93
N LYS A 68 -21.62 6.54 -17.69
CA LYS A 68 -22.50 7.00 -16.61
C LYS A 68 -23.91 6.47 -16.78
N ASP A 69 -24.50 6.62 -17.97
CA ASP A 69 -25.87 6.19 -18.27
C ASP A 69 -26.03 4.66 -18.14
N ALA A 70 -25.04 3.90 -18.64
CA ALA A 70 -25.03 2.44 -18.46
C ALA A 70 -24.94 2.03 -16.98
N ALA A 71 -24.08 2.70 -16.20
CA ALA A 71 -23.91 2.44 -14.77
C ALA A 71 -25.19 2.70 -13.96
N LEU A 72 -25.85 3.83 -14.22
CA LEU A 72 -27.11 4.17 -13.55
C LEU A 72 -28.24 3.25 -13.98
N GLY A 73 -28.33 2.88 -15.26
CA GLY A 73 -29.31 1.91 -15.75
C GLY A 73 -29.17 0.53 -15.10
N VAL A 74 -27.95 0.05 -14.85
CA VAL A 74 -27.70 -1.20 -14.09
C VAL A 74 -28.20 -1.08 -12.65
N PHE A 75 -27.96 0.06 -12.01
CA PHE A 75 -28.45 0.31 -10.64
C PHE A 75 -29.98 0.31 -10.59
N GLU A 76 -30.65 1.09 -11.43
CA GLU A 76 -32.11 1.20 -11.49
C GLU A 76 -32.78 -0.16 -11.76
N ALA A 77 -32.23 -0.95 -12.65
CA ALA A 77 -32.79 -2.27 -12.99
C ALA A 77 -32.70 -3.28 -11.83
N ASN A 78 -31.73 -3.13 -10.94
CA ASN A 78 -31.43 -4.10 -9.89
C ASN A 78 -31.75 -3.62 -8.47
N PHE A 79 -32.08 -2.33 -8.28
CA PHE A 79 -32.35 -1.78 -6.95
C PHE A 79 -33.83 -1.98 -6.56
N TYR A 80 -34.03 -2.44 -5.32
CA TYR A 80 -35.34 -2.92 -4.82
C TYR A 80 -36.43 -1.88 -4.79
N ARG A 81 -37.68 -2.36 -4.64
CA ARG A 81 -38.89 -1.55 -4.42
C ARG A 81 -38.85 -0.84 -3.05
N LEU A 82 -38.26 0.33 -3.02
CA LEU A 82 -38.24 1.22 -1.86
C LEU A 82 -39.45 2.18 -1.91
N SER A 83 -39.81 2.76 -0.77
CA SER A 83 -40.73 3.91 -0.74
C SER A 83 -40.13 5.07 -1.54
N SER A 84 -40.99 5.97 -2.06
CA SER A 84 -40.53 7.05 -2.96
C SER A 84 -39.38 7.89 -2.40
N LEU A 85 -39.41 8.26 -1.11
CA LEU A 85 -38.36 9.04 -0.48
C LEU A 85 -37.04 8.23 -0.30
N ALA A 86 -37.17 6.97 0.15
CA ALA A 86 -35.99 6.09 0.30
C ALA A 86 -35.34 5.78 -1.06
N ARG A 87 -36.18 5.63 -2.11
CA ARG A 87 -35.71 5.45 -3.48
C ARG A 87 -34.92 6.65 -3.97
N GLN A 88 -35.45 7.86 -3.81
CA GLN A 88 -34.78 9.09 -4.20
C GLN A 88 -33.42 9.25 -3.50
N THR A 89 -33.35 8.96 -2.18
CA THR A 89 -32.08 8.98 -1.43
C THR A 89 -31.08 7.95 -1.97
N ALA A 90 -31.53 6.75 -2.31
CA ALA A 90 -30.69 5.69 -2.83
C ALA A 90 -30.14 6.02 -4.23
N GLU A 91 -30.99 6.56 -5.11
CA GLU A 91 -30.61 7.00 -6.46
C GLU A 91 -29.55 8.12 -6.39
N GLN A 92 -29.76 9.14 -5.56
CA GLN A 92 -28.80 10.21 -5.35
C GLN A 92 -27.44 9.67 -4.88
N ARG A 93 -27.40 8.78 -3.88
CA ARG A 93 -26.16 8.19 -3.38
C ARG A 93 -25.47 7.32 -4.43
N ALA A 94 -26.23 6.57 -5.22
CA ALA A 94 -25.68 5.77 -6.31
C ALA A 94 -25.04 6.66 -7.40
N GLU A 95 -25.68 7.78 -7.73
CA GLU A 95 -25.12 8.77 -8.65
C GLU A 95 -23.82 9.37 -8.07
N GLU A 96 -23.82 9.81 -6.82
CA GLU A 96 -22.64 10.39 -6.14
C GLU A 96 -21.42 9.44 -6.17
N VAL A 97 -21.61 8.15 -5.87
CA VAL A 97 -20.49 7.19 -5.88
C VAL A 97 -20.06 6.85 -7.30
N THR A 98 -20.98 6.85 -8.27
CA THR A 98 -20.68 6.64 -9.68
C THR A 98 -19.85 7.80 -10.22
N GLU A 99 -20.21 9.04 -9.94
CA GLU A 99 -19.40 10.20 -10.34
C GLU A 99 -17.99 10.16 -9.75
N LYS A 100 -17.86 9.86 -8.46
CA LYS A 100 -16.55 9.68 -7.83
C LYS A 100 -15.71 8.59 -8.51
N LEU A 101 -16.31 7.48 -8.90
CA LEU A 101 -15.63 6.42 -9.64
C LEU A 101 -15.13 6.92 -11.00
N LEU A 102 -16.02 7.58 -11.77
CA LEU A 102 -15.68 8.06 -13.11
C LEU A 102 -14.57 9.12 -13.07
N GLU A 103 -14.63 10.06 -12.13
CA GLU A 103 -13.58 11.04 -11.89
C GLU A 103 -12.24 10.38 -11.52
N ARG A 104 -12.29 9.36 -10.67
CA ARG A 104 -11.11 8.63 -10.23
C ARG A 104 -10.50 7.83 -11.39
N LEU A 105 -11.33 7.13 -12.17
CA LEU A 105 -10.89 6.43 -13.38
C LEU A 105 -10.25 7.37 -14.39
N LEU A 106 -10.88 8.51 -14.66
CA LEU A 106 -10.37 9.51 -15.60
C LEU A 106 -8.98 10.02 -15.19
N ARG A 107 -8.75 10.18 -13.89
CA ARG A 107 -7.49 10.68 -13.36
C ARG A 107 -6.38 9.62 -13.26
N GLU A 108 -6.72 8.39 -12.87
CA GLU A 108 -5.74 7.37 -12.45
C GLU A 108 -5.58 6.22 -13.43
N HIS A 109 -6.63 5.89 -14.18
CA HIS A 109 -6.64 4.76 -15.11
C HIS A 109 -7.71 4.93 -16.20
N PRO A 110 -7.53 5.87 -17.13
CA PRO A 110 -8.53 6.15 -18.17
C PRO A 110 -8.89 4.93 -19.03
N GLU A 111 -7.94 4.00 -19.25
CA GLU A 111 -8.19 2.76 -19.99
C GLU A 111 -9.24 1.88 -19.30
N GLY A 112 -9.50 2.06 -18.02
CA GLY A 112 -10.53 1.36 -17.25
C GLY A 112 -11.95 1.56 -17.79
N PHE A 113 -12.21 2.65 -18.52
CA PHE A 113 -13.49 2.89 -19.19
C PHE A 113 -13.85 1.79 -20.20
N ALA A 114 -12.86 1.15 -20.80
CA ALA A 114 -13.10 0.04 -21.75
C ALA A 114 -13.81 -1.16 -21.11
N GLN A 115 -13.75 -1.29 -19.76
CA GLN A 115 -14.43 -2.36 -19.04
C GLN A 115 -15.92 -2.11 -18.78
N ALA A 116 -16.45 -0.95 -19.13
CA ALA A 116 -17.87 -0.61 -18.86
C ALA A 116 -18.87 -1.62 -19.50
N ASN A 117 -18.48 -2.33 -20.56
CA ASN A 117 -19.27 -3.38 -21.18
C ASN A 117 -18.99 -4.80 -20.62
N ASP A 118 -18.01 -4.95 -19.71
CA ASP A 118 -17.73 -6.24 -19.09
C ASP A 118 -18.76 -6.56 -17.99
N PRO A 119 -19.45 -7.72 -18.05
CA PRO A 119 -20.45 -8.09 -17.06
C PRO A 119 -19.89 -8.20 -15.64
N GLY A 120 -18.63 -8.63 -15.48
CA GLY A 120 -17.96 -8.72 -14.17
C GLY A 120 -17.71 -7.33 -13.57
N PHE A 121 -17.27 -6.37 -14.41
CA PHE A 121 -17.13 -4.98 -13.97
C PHE A 121 -18.49 -4.36 -13.61
N GLN A 122 -19.53 -4.56 -14.42
CA GLN A 122 -20.87 -4.05 -14.09
C GLN A 122 -21.40 -4.63 -12.79
N HIS A 123 -21.16 -5.91 -12.50
CA HIS A 123 -21.52 -6.53 -11.24
C HIS A 123 -20.76 -5.90 -10.05
N ALA A 124 -19.46 -5.70 -10.19
CA ALA A 124 -18.64 -5.04 -9.17
C ALA A 124 -19.07 -3.59 -8.92
N LEU A 125 -19.35 -2.85 -10.00
CA LEU A 125 -19.89 -1.49 -9.92
C LEU A 125 -21.24 -1.45 -9.19
N TYR A 126 -22.16 -2.34 -9.55
CA TYR A 126 -23.45 -2.45 -8.86
C TYR A 126 -23.28 -2.76 -7.37
N THR A 127 -22.31 -3.60 -7.00
CA THR A 127 -21.99 -3.85 -5.59
C THR A 127 -21.59 -2.57 -4.87
N VAL A 128 -20.73 -1.75 -5.45
CA VAL A 128 -20.32 -0.44 -4.90
C VAL A 128 -21.50 0.51 -4.76
N GLN A 129 -22.32 0.64 -5.81
CA GLN A 129 -23.52 1.47 -5.83
C GLN A 129 -24.52 1.03 -4.75
N ARG A 130 -24.83 -0.26 -4.69
CA ARG A 130 -25.77 -0.85 -3.73
C ARG A 130 -25.34 -0.58 -2.28
N GLU A 131 -24.09 -0.81 -1.96
CA GLU A 131 -23.58 -0.65 -0.59
C GLU A 131 -23.51 0.82 -0.19
N HIS A 132 -23.10 1.70 -1.09
CA HIS A 132 -23.13 3.14 -0.82
C HIS A 132 -24.55 3.70 -0.74
N ALA A 133 -25.43 3.29 -1.62
CA ALA A 133 -26.87 3.67 -1.57
C ALA A 133 -27.51 3.26 -0.24
N ARG A 134 -27.20 2.06 0.25
CA ARG A 134 -27.71 1.52 1.51
C ARG A 134 -27.19 2.28 2.73
N THR A 135 -25.90 2.56 2.79
CA THR A 135 -25.24 3.08 4.00
C THR A 135 -25.14 4.60 4.04
N GLY A 136 -24.92 5.25 2.90
CA GLY A 136 -24.54 6.66 2.81
C GLY A 136 -23.17 6.97 3.42
N ASP A 137 -22.38 5.94 3.75
CA ASP A 137 -21.06 6.11 4.35
C ASP A 137 -20.06 6.57 3.28
N VAL A 138 -19.67 7.83 3.35
CA VAL A 138 -18.74 8.47 2.41
C VAL A 138 -17.34 7.84 2.48
N ASN A 139 -16.92 7.39 3.68
CA ASN A 139 -15.62 6.78 3.89
C ASN A 139 -15.56 5.38 3.28
N LEU A 140 -16.59 4.59 3.52
CA LEU A 140 -16.75 3.27 2.89
C LEU A 140 -16.87 3.42 1.36
N GLY A 141 -17.72 4.34 0.88
CA GLY A 141 -17.88 4.61 -0.55
C GLY A 141 -16.54 4.94 -1.24
N GLY A 142 -15.72 5.79 -0.63
CA GLY A 142 -14.39 6.10 -1.13
C GLY A 142 -13.46 4.88 -1.19
N LEU A 143 -13.48 4.03 -0.15
CA LEU A 143 -12.72 2.77 -0.12
C LEU A 143 -13.15 1.82 -1.23
N LEU A 144 -14.46 1.66 -1.44
CA LEU A 144 -14.99 0.79 -2.49
C LEU A 144 -14.64 1.31 -3.89
N VAL A 145 -14.66 2.62 -4.11
CA VAL A 145 -14.20 3.23 -5.35
C VAL A 145 -12.72 2.92 -5.60
N ASP A 146 -11.86 3.06 -4.58
CA ASP A 146 -10.44 2.75 -4.72
C ASP A 146 -10.17 1.29 -5.09
N LEU A 147 -10.89 0.34 -4.45
CA LEU A 147 -10.83 -1.08 -4.78
C LEU A 147 -11.32 -1.37 -6.21
N LEU A 148 -12.40 -0.71 -6.64
CA LEU A 148 -12.97 -0.90 -7.99
C LEU A 148 -12.06 -0.33 -9.07
N VAL A 149 -11.40 0.80 -8.83
CA VAL A 149 -10.38 1.36 -9.73
C VAL A 149 -9.19 0.40 -9.88
N ASP A 150 -8.72 -0.18 -8.77
CA ASP A 150 -7.65 -1.18 -8.85
C ASP A 150 -8.08 -2.42 -9.63
N ARG A 151 -9.34 -2.87 -9.45
CA ARG A 151 -9.90 -3.99 -10.23
C ARG A 151 -9.86 -3.74 -11.73
N THR A 152 -10.09 -2.50 -12.19
CA THR A 152 -10.04 -2.19 -13.64
C THR A 152 -8.66 -2.38 -14.26
N ARG A 153 -7.60 -2.41 -13.46
CA ARG A 153 -6.23 -2.70 -13.92
C ARG A 153 -5.98 -4.18 -14.18
N HIS A 154 -6.92 -5.04 -13.78
CA HIS A 154 -6.87 -6.50 -13.92
C HIS A 154 -8.07 -6.99 -14.74
N PRO A 155 -8.06 -6.80 -16.08
CA PRO A 155 -9.19 -7.16 -16.95
C PRO A 155 -9.38 -8.67 -17.11
N GLN A 156 -8.34 -9.46 -16.84
CA GLN A 156 -8.39 -10.91 -16.88
C GLN A 156 -8.67 -11.48 -15.50
N ARG A 157 -9.35 -12.64 -15.46
CA ARG A 157 -9.66 -13.34 -14.22
C ARG A 157 -8.41 -14.00 -13.63
N ASP A 158 -7.56 -13.18 -13.02
CA ASP A 158 -6.39 -13.59 -12.22
C ASP A 158 -6.70 -13.56 -10.72
N ILE A 159 -5.72 -13.95 -9.90
CA ILE A 159 -5.87 -13.95 -8.44
C ILE A 159 -6.11 -12.54 -7.90
N MET A 160 -5.51 -11.52 -8.51
CA MET A 160 -5.68 -10.13 -8.09
C MET A 160 -7.12 -9.66 -8.32
N GLN A 161 -7.70 -9.95 -9.51
CA GLN A 161 -9.10 -9.63 -9.79
C GLN A 161 -10.04 -10.31 -8.79
N ILE A 162 -9.82 -11.62 -8.51
CA ILE A 162 -10.63 -12.36 -7.55
C ILE A 162 -10.53 -11.74 -6.15
N VAL A 163 -9.34 -11.41 -5.68
CA VAL A 163 -9.13 -10.77 -4.38
C VAL A 163 -9.81 -9.40 -4.30
N LEU A 164 -9.75 -8.61 -5.36
CA LEU A 164 -10.40 -7.30 -5.39
C LEU A 164 -11.93 -7.43 -5.41
N ASP A 165 -12.49 -8.39 -6.15
CA ASP A 165 -13.93 -8.68 -6.15
C ASP A 165 -14.39 -9.15 -4.75
N GLU A 166 -13.64 -10.02 -4.07
CA GLU A 166 -13.93 -10.42 -2.69
C GLU A 166 -13.78 -9.26 -1.70
N SER A 167 -12.80 -8.37 -1.91
CA SER A 167 -12.62 -7.18 -1.08
C SER A 167 -13.79 -6.22 -1.18
N LEU A 168 -14.36 -6.02 -2.38
CA LEU A 168 -15.59 -5.23 -2.60
C LEU A 168 -16.80 -5.82 -1.86
N ASN A 169 -16.90 -7.15 -1.78
CA ASN A 169 -17.98 -7.85 -1.07
C ASN A 169 -17.79 -7.86 0.45
N THR A 170 -16.53 -7.79 0.91
CA THR A 170 -16.17 -7.94 2.33
C THR A 170 -16.08 -6.61 3.06
N ALA A 171 -15.48 -5.57 2.45
CA ALA A 171 -15.31 -4.27 3.10
C ALA A 171 -16.61 -3.67 3.68
N PRO A 172 -17.80 -3.79 3.03
CA PRO A 172 -19.06 -3.29 3.58
C PRO A 172 -19.55 -3.99 4.85
N LYS A 173 -18.98 -5.14 5.19
CA LYS A 173 -19.32 -5.90 6.42
C LYS A 173 -18.48 -5.46 7.62
N LEU A 174 -17.44 -4.64 7.39
CA LEU A 174 -16.49 -4.23 8.41
C LEU A 174 -16.85 -2.87 9.01
N THR A 175 -16.62 -2.74 10.30
CA THR A 175 -16.68 -1.45 10.99
C THR A 175 -15.45 -0.61 10.69
N GLU A 176 -15.53 0.70 10.92
CA GLU A 176 -14.39 1.62 10.78
C GLU A 176 -13.18 1.18 11.65
N GLY A 177 -13.44 0.69 12.87
CA GLY A 177 -12.38 0.16 13.72
C GLY A 177 -11.71 -1.10 13.16
N GLN A 178 -12.48 -1.99 12.55
CA GLN A 178 -11.92 -3.18 11.88
C GLN A 178 -11.10 -2.82 10.63
N LEU A 179 -11.56 -1.84 9.85
CA LEU A 179 -10.77 -1.28 8.75
C LEU A 179 -9.45 -0.67 9.24
N ALA A 180 -9.48 0.02 10.40
CA ALA A 180 -8.27 0.55 11.03
C ALA A 180 -7.34 -0.58 11.50
N VAL A 181 -7.85 -1.66 12.09
CA VAL A 181 -7.05 -2.85 12.45
C VAL A 181 -6.32 -3.41 11.23
N LEU A 182 -7.02 -3.62 10.11
CA LEU A 182 -6.39 -4.12 8.87
C LEU A 182 -5.27 -3.18 8.40
N SER A 183 -5.51 -1.86 8.44
CA SER A 183 -4.51 -0.86 8.05
C SER A 183 -3.28 -0.87 8.96
N VAL A 184 -3.46 -0.92 10.28
CA VAL A 184 -2.37 -0.92 11.26
C VAL A 184 -1.54 -2.20 11.16
N VAL A 185 -2.19 -3.36 11.07
CA VAL A 185 -1.49 -4.66 10.91
C VAL A 185 -0.73 -4.68 9.59
N PHE A 186 -1.33 -4.17 8.49
CA PHE A 186 -0.67 -4.10 7.20
C PHE A 186 0.57 -3.19 7.25
N LEU A 187 0.47 -2.00 7.84
CA LEU A 187 1.59 -1.06 7.96
C LEU A 187 2.77 -1.68 8.72
N PHE A 188 2.52 -2.31 9.86
CA PHE A 188 3.61 -2.83 10.68
C PHE A 188 4.17 -4.17 10.19
N LYS A 189 3.31 -5.12 9.79
CA LYS A 189 3.77 -6.47 9.44
C LYS A 189 4.16 -6.66 7.98
N TYR A 190 3.71 -5.79 7.07
CA TYR A 190 3.85 -6.02 5.61
C TYR A 190 4.56 -4.89 4.87
N THR A 191 4.84 -3.75 5.55
CA THR A 191 5.46 -2.60 4.89
C THR A 191 6.71 -2.11 5.60
N GLN A 192 7.62 -1.53 4.82
CA GLN A 192 8.80 -0.83 5.30
C GLN A 192 9.06 0.39 4.42
N ASN A 193 9.30 1.54 5.04
CA ASN A 193 9.75 2.73 4.33
C ASN A 193 11.27 2.84 4.42
N GLN A 194 11.97 2.47 3.35
CA GLN A 194 13.44 2.54 3.29
C GLN A 194 14.01 3.97 3.24
N GLY A 195 13.16 4.97 3.02
CA GLY A 195 13.57 6.38 3.05
C GLY A 195 13.75 6.95 4.45
N ILE A 196 13.44 6.18 5.50
CA ILE A 196 13.56 6.64 6.89
C ILE A 196 14.99 6.44 7.38
N GLY A 197 15.71 7.55 7.59
CA GLY A 197 17.09 7.55 8.03
C GLY A 197 17.32 8.16 9.42
N ASN A 198 16.29 8.72 10.08
CA ASN A 198 16.37 9.30 11.42
C ASN A 198 15.00 9.31 12.12
N HIS A 199 15.00 9.65 13.42
CA HIS A 199 13.79 9.67 14.25
C HIS A 199 12.73 10.68 13.79
N GLN A 200 13.14 11.87 13.34
CA GLN A 200 12.21 12.88 12.84
C GLN A 200 11.45 12.36 11.60
N MET A 201 12.17 11.71 10.69
CA MET A 201 11.54 11.09 9.51
C MET A 201 10.60 9.95 9.91
N LEU A 202 10.96 9.14 10.92
CA LEU A 202 10.10 8.08 11.45
C LEU A 202 8.83 8.67 12.06
N GLY A 203 8.93 9.67 12.92
CA GLY A 203 7.78 10.35 13.53
C GLY A 203 6.86 10.95 12.48
N SER A 204 7.40 11.74 11.55
CA SER A 204 6.61 12.33 10.45
C SER A 204 5.93 11.29 9.56
N HIS A 205 6.59 10.15 9.34
CA HIS A 205 6.00 9.04 8.60
C HIS A 205 4.84 8.41 9.37
N MET A 206 5.03 8.10 10.66
CA MET A 206 3.98 7.54 11.53
C MET A 206 2.78 8.50 11.62
N ASP A 207 3.00 9.79 11.82
CA ASP A 207 1.93 10.79 11.87
C ASP A 207 1.10 10.80 10.59
N ARG A 208 1.75 10.71 9.43
CA ARG A 208 1.06 10.74 8.14
C ARG A 208 0.22 9.49 7.87
N VAL A 209 0.74 8.29 8.17
CA VAL A 209 0.11 7.03 7.71
C VAL A 209 -0.56 6.23 8.82
N LEU A 210 -0.18 6.43 10.09
CA LEU A 210 -0.64 5.62 11.22
C LEU A 210 -1.59 6.38 12.15
N GLN A 211 -1.31 7.66 12.43
CA GLN A 211 -2.13 8.49 13.34
C GLN A 211 -3.62 8.47 12.99
N PRO A 212 -4.05 8.52 11.71
CA PRO A 212 -5.48 8.50 11.35
C PRO A 212 -6.24 7.24 11.80
N PHE A 213 -5.51 6.16 12.07
CA PHE A 213 -6.06 4.87 12.49
C PHE A 213 -5.87 4.61 13.99
N ALA A 214 -4.88 5.24 14.61
CA ALA A 214 -4.44 4.91 15.96
C ALA A 214 -5.57 4.96 17.01
N ALA A 215 -6.40 5.99 17.00
CA ALA A 215 -7.50 6.14 17.94
C ALA A 215 -8.71 5.20 17.68
N LYS A 216 -8.75 4.55 16.50
CA LYS A 216 -9.87 3.71 16.07
C LYS A 216 -9.69 2.24 16.43
N VAL A 217 -8.45 1.80 16.67
CA VAL A 217 -8.18 0.42 17.11
C VAL A 217 -8.50 0.23 18.58
N GLN A 218 -9.03 -0.94 18.95
CA GLN A 218 -9.49 -1.24 20.30
C GLN A 218 -9.19 -2.70 20.67
N LYS A 219 -9.12 -2.99 21.97
CA LYS A 219 -9.00 -4.34 22.54
C LYS A 219 -10.33 -5.10 22.51
N ASN A 220 -10.83 -5.38 21.31
CA ASN A 220 -12.11 -6.05 21.12
C ASN A 220 -11.93 -7.40 20.40
N ASN A 221 -11.91 -8.48 21.14
CA ASN A 221 -11.73 -9.84 20.58
C ASN A 221 -12.77 -10.20 19.51
N ALA A 222 -14.01 -9.74 19.65
CA ALA A 222 -15.06 -10.02 18.67
C ALA A 222 -14.74 -9.41 17.29
N TRP A 223 -13.98 -8.31 17.25
CA TRP A 223 -13.54 -7.72 15.98
C TRP A 223 -12.59 -8.65 15.22
N TYR A 224 -11.65 -9.27 15.89
CA TYR A 224 -10.68 -10.18 15.26
C TYR A 224 -11.33 -11.49 14.84
N GLN A 225 -12.25 -12.04 15.66
CA GLN A 225 -13.06 -13.19 15.27
C GLN A 225 -13.92 -12.90 14.04
N HIS A 226 -14.51 -11.71 13.96
CA HIS A 226 -15.29 -11.28 12.79
C HIS A 226 -14.39 -11.06 11.56
N LEU A 227 -13.19 -10.48 11.71
CA LEU A 227 -12.21 -10.35 10.63
C LEU A 227 -11.74 -11.71 10.11
N GLU A 228 -11.58 -12.71 10.99
CA GLU A 228 -11.27 -14.08 10.61
C GLU A 228 -12.45 -14.73 9.87
N PHE A 229 -13.66 -14.62 10.43
CA PHE A 229 -14.90 -15.11 9.81
C PHE A 229 -15.13 -14.51 8.41
N THR A 230 -14.83 -13.24 8.21
CA THR A 230 -14.99 -12.55 6.91
C THR A 230 -13.82 -12.79 5.96
N GLY A 231 -12.86 -13.63 6.33
CA GLY A 231 -11.73 -13.98 5.48
C GLY A 231 -10.65 -12.90 5.34
N CYS A 232 -10.64 -11.88 6.23
CA CYS A 232 -9.65 -10.81 6.19
C CYS A 232 -8.29 -11.19 6.80
N GLY A 233 -8.25 -12.23 7.65
CA GLY A 233 -7.03 -12.68 8.30
C GLY A 233 -7.26 -13.94 9.10
N THR A 234 -6.21 -14.37 9.82
CA THR A 234 -6.23 -15.53 10.71
C THR A 234 -5.53 -15.21 12.03
N ILE A 235 -6.06 -15.74 13.13
CA ILE A 235 -5.45 -15.65 14.47
C ILE A 235 -4.51 -16.85 14.62
N GLY A 236 -3.20 -16.61 14.56
CA GLY A 236 -2.16 -17.63 14.68
C GLY A 236 -1.76 -17.91 16.12
N LEU A 237 -0.88 -18.91 16.32
CA LEU A 237 -0.30 -19.23 17.62
C LEU A 237 0.95 -18.38 17.95
N GLY A 238 1.67 -17.93 16.93
CA GLY A 238 2.89 -17.13 17.10
C GLY A 238 2.57 -15.67 17.37
N GLU A 239 3.11 -15.13 18.45
CA GLU A 239 2.97 -13.73 18.82
C GLU A 239 4.23 -12.96 18.44
N ILE A 240 4.06 -11.70 18.04
CA ILE A 240 5.17 -10.76 17.79
C ILE A 240 4.84 -9.40 18.40
N GLY A 241 5.72 -8.91 19.28
CA GLY A 241 5.62 -7.58 19.87
C GLY A 241 5.80 -6.47 18.83
N LEU A 242 5.11 -5.37 19.02
CA LEU A 242 5.24 -4.21 18.13
C LEU A 242 6.64 -3.60 18.20
N GLU A 243 7.25 -3.62 19.38
CA GLU A 243 8.63 -3.22 19.66
C GLU A 243 9.62 -4.04 18.83
N SER A 244 9.42 -5.35 18.82
CA SER A 244 10.26 -6.28 18.07
C SER A 244 10.14 -6.04 16.56
N ILE A 245 8.93 -5.79 16.05
CA ILE A 245 8.72 -5.41 14.65
C ILE A 245 9.48 -4.12 14.31
N LEU A 246 9.32 -3.07 15.12
CA LEU A 246 9.96 -1.78 14.91
C LEU A 246 11.48 -1.88 14.98
N GLY A 247 11.99 -2.59 16.00
CA GLY A 247 13.41 -2.84 16.19
C GLY A 247 14.03 -3.64 15.04
N THR A 248 13.29 -4.58 14.44
CA THR A 248 13.75 -5.37 13.30
C THR A 248 13.65 -4.59 11.99
N THR A 249 12.58 -3.80 11.81
CA THR A 249 12.34 -3.04 10.57
C THR A 249 13.28 -1.85 10.44
N TYR A 250 13.60 -1.17 11.55
CA TYR A 250 14.38 0.06 11.58
C TYR A 250 15.60 -0.05 12.51
N GLN A 251 16.37 -1.14 12.40
CA GLN A 251 17.46 -1.48 13.30
C GLN A 251 18.43 -0.31 13.56
N GLY A 252 18.82 0.42 12.51
CA GLY A 252 19.73 1.55 12.62
C GLY A 252 19.22 2.75 13.43
N LEU A 253 17.91 2.86 13.66
CA LEU A 253 17.32 3.94 14.48
C LEU A 253 17.35 3.62 15.98
N PHE A 254 17.39 2.34 16.34
CA PHE A 254 17.27 1.86 17.69
C PHE A 254 18.58 1.29 18.24
N LEU A 255 19.65 2.09 18.12
CA LEU A 255 20.99 1.78 18.66
C LEU A 255 21.33 2.76 19.78
N LYS A 256 21.91 2.24 20.87
CA LYS A 256 22.41 3.06 22.01
C LYS A 256 23.72 3.74 21.72
N GLY A 257 24.39 3.33 20.65
CA GLY A 257 25.75 3.76 20.35
C GLY A 257 26.79 3.24 21.35
N PHE A 258 28.06 3.53 21.06
CA PHE A 258 29.23 3.17 21.87
C PHE A 258 30.25 4.31 21.87
N ASP A 259 31.14 4.29 22.84
CA ASP A 259 32.23 5.26 22.92
C ASP A 259 33.22 5.07 21.76
N PRO A 260 33.68 6.13 21.07
CA PRO A 260 34.68 6.01 20.00
C PRO A 260 35.92 5.23 20.37
N SER A 261 36.33 5.21 21.64
CA SER A 261 37.46 4.43 22.15
C SER A 261 37.29 2.91 21.99
N GLU A 262 36.06 2.39 21.92
CA GLU A 262 35.76 0.97 21.70
C GLU A 262 36.35 0.45 20.38
N ILE A 263 36.47 1.28 19.36
CA ILE A 263 37.07 0.90 18.09
C ILE A 263 38.50 0.44 18.29
N SER A 264 39.28 1.25 19.00
CA SER A 264 40.67 0.95 19.30
C SER A 264 40.81 -0.20 20.32
N ALA A 265 39.95 -0.22 21.33
CA ALA A 265 39.94 -1.24 22.37
C ALA A 265 39.67 -2.63 21.81
N ARG A 266 38.84 -2.74 20.78
CA ARG A 266 38.54 -4.00 20.08
C ARG A 266 39.55 -4.32 18.95
N GLY A 267 40.53 -3.44 18.72
CA GLY A 267 41.49 -3.59 17.65
C GLY A 267 40.84 -3.65 16.27
N ILE A 268 39.86 -2.77 16.00
CA ILE A 268 39.25 -2.62 14.68
C ILE A 268 40.10 -1.71 13.85
N THR A 269 40.73 -2.27 12.82
CA THR A 269 41.68 -1.55 11.93
C THR A 269 40.93 -0.64 10.94
N ALA A 270 39.69 -0.99 10.59
CA ALA A 270 38.83 -0.22 9.71
C ALA A 270 38.13 0.97 10.40
N GLY A 271 38.57 1.37 11.59
CA GLY A 271 37.96 2.44 12.38
C GLY A 271 37.91 3.82 11.72
N SER A 272 38.83 4.08 10.77
CA SER A 272 38.89 5.32 9.99
C SER A 272 37.97 5.33 8.74
N GLU A 273 37.31 4.22 8.41
CA GLU A 273 36.40 4.14 7.24
C GLU A 273 35.14 4.93 7.50
N PRO A 274 34.93 6.10 6.86
CA PRO A 274 33.84 7.02 7.21
C PRO A 274 32.44 6.49 6.84
N ARG A 275 32.37 5.40 6.05
CA ARG A 275 31.11 4.77 5.66
C ARG A 275 30.58 3.81 6.72
N LEU A 276 31.43 3.36 7.67
CA LEU A 276 31.05 2.35 8.68
C LEU A 276 30.44 2.95 9.95
N PHE A 277 30.84 4.15 10.32
CA PHE A 277 30.42 4.76 11.58
C PHE A 277 29.82 6.16 11.37
N MET A 278 28.95 6.56 12.26
CA MET A 278 28.34 7.89 12.29
C MET A 278 28.03 8.30 13.73
N SER A 279 27.73 9.59 13.98
CA SER A 279 27.18 10.01 15.27
C SER A 279 25.92 9.20 15.60
N CYS A 280 25.82 8.73 16.84
CA CYS A 280 24.66 7.98 17.28
C CYS A 280 23.39 8.84 17.24
N LEU A 281 22.31 8.30 16.70
CA LEU A 281 21.04 9.01 16.58
C LEU A 281 20.33 9.21 17.93
N ASN A 282 20.65 8.40 18.92
CA ASN A 282 20.05 8.43 20.24
C ASN A 282 20.90 9.15 21.30
N ASP A 283 22.22 9.24 21.08
CA ASP A 283 23.16 9.87 21.99
C ASP A 283 24.30 10.55 21.18
N PRO A 284 24.24 11.87 20.97
CA PRO A 284 25.24 12.59 20.16
C PRO A 284 26.68 12.52 20.71
N SER A 285 26.87 12.13 21.99
CA SER A 285 28.21 11.94 22.58
C SER A 285 28.87 10.63 22.12
N LYS A 286 28.12 9.75 21.49
CA LYS A 286 28.54 8.42 21.02
C LYS A 286 28.53 8.32 19.50
N ILE A 287 29.09 7.22 19.03
CA ILE A 287 29.00 6.79 17.62
C ILE A 287 28.19 5.50 17.52
N GLN A 288 27.68 5.21 16.32
CA GLN A 288 26.99 3.97 16.00
C GLN A 288 27.46 3.42 14.66
N VAL A 289 27.26 2.13 14.44
CA VAL A 289 27.46 1.50 13.13
C VAL A 289 26.43 2.08 12.14
N ARG A 290 26.90 2.54 11.00
CA ARG A 290 26.07 3.19 9.96
C ARG A 290 25.39 2.15 9.08
N THR A 291 24.35 1.53 9.60
CA THR A 291 23.59 0.52 8.86
C THR A 291 22.13 0.50 9.29
N ASN A 292 21.26 0.00 8.41
CA ASN A 292 19.85 -0.25 8.68
C ASN A 292 19.55 -1.73 8.93
N SER A 293 20.49 -2.62 8.60
CA SER A 293 20.35 -4.07 8.77
C SER A 293 21.70 -4.78 8.60
N HIS A 294 21.75 -6.04 9.02
CA HIS A 294 22.92 -6.90 8.75
C HIS A 294 23.21 -7.05 7.25
N GLU A 295 22.20 -7.12 6.40
CA GLU A 295 22.35 -7.23 4.95
C GLU A 295 23.03 -5.98 4.36
N THR A 296 22.59 -4.80 4.79
CA THR A 296 23.22 -3.54 4.39
C THR A 296 24.66 -3.45 4.88
N LEU A 297 24.92 -3.94 6.10
CA LEU A 297 26.25 -3.96 6.68
C LEU A 297 27.21 -4.86 5.90
N GLU A 298 26.78 -6.05 5.48
CA GLU A 298 27.57 -6.92 4.62
C GLU A 298 27.92 -6.26 3.28
N SER A 299 26.93 -5.63 2.65
CA SER A 299 27.18 -4.88 1.42
C SER A 299 28.20 -3.76 1.60
N LEU A 300 28.19 -3.06 2.75
CA LEU A 300 29.17 -2.04 3.08
C LEU A 300 30.56 -2.65 3.29
N PHE A 301 30.65 -3.79 3.95
CA PHE A 301 31.92 -4.50 4.15
C PHE A 301 32.55 -4.90 2.83
N ASP A 302 31.79 -5.40 1.89
CA ASP A 302 32.28 -5.80 0.56
C ASP A 302 32.73 -4.58 -0.24
N GLN A 303 31.97 -3.50 -0.24
CA GLN A 303 32.32 -2.25 -0.93
C GLN A 303 33.58 -1.57 -0.35
N ALA A 304 33.83 -1.71 0.94
CA ALA A 304 34.95 -1.12 1.64
C ALA A 304 36.13 -2.10 1.78
N ALA A 305 36.01 -3.32 1.25
CA ALA A 305 37.00 -4.40 1.35
C ALA A 305 37.44 -4.66 2.81
N ILE A 306 36.51 -4.68 3.76
CA ILE A 306 36.79 -4.84 5.19
C ILE A 306 37.26 -6.28 5.47
N LEU A 307 38.29 -6.40 6.28
CA LEU A 307 38.84 -7.69 6.69
C LEU A 307 37.83 -8.50 7.50
N THR A 308 37.82 -9.82 7.34
CA THR A 308 36.89 -10.74 8.00
C THR A 308 36.89 -10.59 9.53
N GLU A 309 38.06 -10.36 10.13
CA GLU A 309 38.17 -10.16 11.58
C GLU A 309 37.47 -8.88 12.05
N ASP A 310 37.64 -7.76 11.34
CA ASP A 310 36.96 -6.51 11.65
C ASP A 310 35.45 -6.63 11.43
N ARG A 311 34.99 -7.37 10.40
CA ARG A 311 33.55 -7.61 10.16
C ARG A 311 32.89 -8.21 11.39
N GLN A 312 33.49 -9.22 12.01
CA GLN A 312 32.93 -9.86 13.20
C GLN A 312 32.83 -8.89 14.39
N LYS A 313 33.90 -8.11 14.62
CA LYS A 313 33.92 -7.11 15.69
C LYS A 313 32.90 -6.00 15.49
N ILE A 314 32.74 -5.51 14.25
CA ILE A 314 31.75 -4.46 13.92
C ILE A 314 30.33 -4.99 14.03
N LYS A 315 30.06 -6.24 13.60
CA LYS A 315 28.76 -6.89 13.83
C LYS A 315 28.46 -7.03 15.33
N GLY A 316 29.45 -7.41 16.15
CA GLY A 316 29.34 -7.46 17.60
C GLY A 316 28.91 -6.10 18.18
N LEU A 317 29.58 -5.02 17.78
CA LEU A 317 29.21 -3.65 18.20
C LEU A 317 27.78 -3.29 17.79
N PHE A 318 27.36 -3.66 16.58
CA PHE A 318 26.00 -3.41 16.11
C PHE A 318 24.96 -4.15 16.97
N ASP A 319 25.19 -5.43 17.25
CA ASP A 319 24.24 -6.26 18.00
C ASP A 319 24.18 -5.89 19.50
N GLU A 320 25.34 -5.64 20.13
CA GLU A 320 25.44 -5.29 21.52
C GLU A 320 24.85 -3.90 21.85
N THR A 321 24.77 -3.01 20.86
CA THR A 321 24.25 -1.65 21.04
C THR A 321 22.77 -1.51 20.71
N LYS A 322 22.10 -2.58 20.34
CA LYS A 322 20.64 -2.55 20.13
C LYS A 322 19.89 -2.15 21.39
N MET A 323 18.86 -1.34 21.22
CA MET A 323 17.92 -1.02 22.28
C MET A 323 17.09 -2.24 22.65
N SER A 324 16.74 -2.35 23.93
CA SER A 324 15.73 -3.29 24.41
C SER A 324 14.33 -2.91 23.91
N GLU A 325 13.39 -3.84 23.97
CA GLU A 325 11.99 -3.60 23.61
C GLU A 325 11.39 -2.42 24.38
N SER A 326 11.66 -2.31 25.69
CA SER A 326 11.19 -1.19 26.51
C SER A 326 11.80 0.16 26.11
N GLU A 327 13.07 0.19 25.71
CA GLU A 327 13.72 1.40 25.20
C GLU A 327 13.16 1.82 23.84
N ILE A 328 12.87 0.86 22.95
CA ILE A 328 12.21 1.10 21.65
C ILE A 328 10.81 1.68 21.88
N GLN A 329 10.03 1.06 22.76
CA GLN A 329 8.69 1.52 23.12
C GLN A 329 8.73 2.97 23.64
N ALA A 330 9.61 3.27 24.60
CA ALA A 330 9.77 4.60 25.16
C ALA A 330 10.14 5.62 24.07
N LYS A 331 11.08 5.29 23.18
CA LYS A 331 11.48 6.16 22.06
C LYS A 331 10.32 6.42 21.10
N CYS A 332 9.55 5.40 20.72
CA CYS A 332 8.40 5.57 19.84
C CYS A 332 7.29 6.44 20.48
N ILE A 333 7.07 6.31 21.78
CA ILE A 333 6.11 7.15 22.52
C ILE A 333 6.60 8.60 22.62
N GLU A 334 7.91 8.81 22.82
CA GLU A 334 8.52 10.15 22.76
C GLU A 334 8.30 10.83 21.42
N LEU A 335 8.47 10.09 20.30
CA LEU A 335 8.27 10.60 18.95
C LEU A 335 6.79 10.87 18.63
N CYS A 336 5.90 9.95 19.02
CA CYS A 336 4.48 9.94 18.69
C CYS A 336 3.68 9.48 19.92
N PRO A 337 3.12 10.38 20.74
CA PRO A 337 2.46 10.02 22.01
C PRO A 337 1.32 9.00 21.87
N TYR A 338 0.60 8.99 20.74
CA TYR A 338 -0.46 8.00 20.46
C TYR A 338 0.05 6.57 20.34
N MET A 339 1.36 6.37 20.17
CA MET A 339 1.98 5.04 20.16
C MET A 339 1.78 4.29 21.47
N ALA A 340 1.64 4.99 22.61
CA ALA A 340 1.32 4.36 23.89
C ALA A 340 0.03 3.53 23.79
N HIS A 341 -1.01 4.08 23.19
CA HIS A 341 -2.27 3.36 22.96
C HIS A 341 -2.09 2.17 21.99
N LEU A 342 -1.32 2.35 20.92
CA LEU A 342 -1.09 1.27 19.95
C LEU A 342 -0.30 0.11 20.57
N PHE A 343 0.73 0.37 21.38
CA PHE A 343 1.45 -0.68 22.10
C PHE A 343 0.53 -1.43 23.08
N ASP A 344 -0.31 -0.71 23.81
CA ASP A 344 -1.27 -1.27 24.74
C ASP A 344 -2.32 -2.15 24.03
N VAL A 345 -2.90 -1.67 22.93
CA VAL A 345 -3.85 -2.47 22.13
C VAL A 345 -3.16 -3.66 21.47
N TRP A 346 -1.94 -3.48 20.94
CA TRP A 346 -1.21 -4.53 20.27
C TRP A 346 -0.88 -5.69 21.21
N SER A 347 -0.35 -5.38 22.40
CA SER A 347 0.09 -6.39 23.38
C SER A 347 -1.07 -7.16 24.03
N ASP A 348 -2.23 -6.52 24.19
CA ASP A 348 -3.40 -7.06 24.90
C ASP A 348 -4.59 -7.33 23.97
N SER A 349 -4.31 -7.70 22.72
CA SER A 349 -5.33 -8.12 21.77
C SER A 349 -4.75 -9.16 20.78
N PRO A 350 -5.57 -9.84 20.00
CA PRO A 350 -5.10 -10.73 18.93
C PRO A 350 -4.28 -10.03 17.83
N MET A 351 -4.12 -8.71 17.82
CA MET A 351 -3.32 -8.00 16.82
C MET A 351 -1.89 -8.51 16.72
N LYS A 352 -1.28 -8.88 17.86
CA LYS A 352 0.08 -9.42 17.92
C LYS A 352 0.26 -10.74 17.15
N ASN A 353 -0.78 -11.56 17.05
CA ASN A 353 -0.77 -12.85 16.34
C ASN A 353 -1.72 -12.93 15.13
N PHE A 354 -2.29 -11.78 14.71
CA PHE A 354 -3.16 -11.68 13.54
C PHE A 354 -2.36 -11.55 12.25
N THR A 355 -2.61 -12.44 11.29
CA THR A 355 -1.99 -12.44 9.95
C THR A 355 -3.04 -12.16 8.91
N LEU A 356 -2.77 -11.23 7.99
CA LEU A 356 -3.71 -10.85 6.94
C LEU A 356 -3.74 -11.87 5.80
N THR A 357 -4.92 -12.13 5.26
CA THR A 357 -5.11 -12.77 3.96
C THR A 357 -4.91 -11.73 2.83
N SER A 358 -4.92 -12.19 1.58
CA SER A 358 -4.88 -11.27 0.43
C SER A 358 -6.04 -10.27 0.43
N VAL A 359 -7.24 -10.68 0.87
CA VAL A 359 -8.41 -9.78 1.03
C VAL A 359 -8.15 -8.74 2.11
N GLY A 360 -7.65 -9.14 3.27
CA GLY A 360 -7.30 -8.21 4.35
C GLY A 360 -6.18 -7.24 3.94
N ILE A 361 -5.20 -7.72 3.19
CA ILE A 361 -4.13 -6.88 2.60
C ILE A 361 -4.72 -5.85 1.63
N ALA A 362 -5.59 -6.27 0.70
CA ALA A 362 -6.17 -5.37 -0.30
C ALA A 362 -7.03 -4.27 0.36
N ILE A 363 -7.86 -4.63 1.34
CA ILE A 363 -8.69 -3.68 2.09
C ILE A 363 -7.80 -2.72 2.91
N GLY A 364 -6.81 -3.23 3.66
CA GLY A 364 -5.89 -2.43 4.45
C GLY A 364 -5.07 -1.46 3.58
N HIS A 365 -4.54 -1.95 2.45
CA HIS A 365 -3.82 -1.16 1.46
C HIS A 365 -4.69 -0.02 0.90
N ALA A 366 -5.90 -0.31 0.43
CA ALA A 366 -6.81 0.69 -0.12
C ALA A 366 -7.20 1.75 0.92
N ASN A 367 -7.43 1.33 2.18
CA ASN A 367 -7.76 2.25 3.27
C ASN A 367 -6.60 3.19 3.64
N ILE A 368 -5.34 2.72 3.55
CA ILE A 368 -4.15 3.55 3.74
C ILE A 368 -3.97 4.51 2.56
N ARG A 369 -4.08 4.02 1.32
CA ARG A 369 -3.91 4.84 0.12
C ARG A 369 -4.89 6.01 0.08
N LYS A 370 -6.12 5.80 0.52
CA LYS A 370 -7.13 6.86 0.65
C LYS A 370 -6.64 8.05 1.50
N ILE A 371 -5.81 7.80 2.53
CA ILE A 371 -5.29 8.82 3.45
C ILE A 371 -3.91 9.33 3.02
N ALA A 372 -3.02 8.41 2.66
CA ALA A 372 -1.64 8.73 2.32
C ALA A 372 -1.48 9.30 0.89
N GLY A 373 -2.49 9.17 0.03
CA GLY A 373 -2.45 9.52 -1.39
C GLY A 373 -1.70 8.48 -2.21
N GLU A 374 -0.40 8.67 -2.42
CA GLU A 374 0.42 7.67 -3.12
C GLU A 374 0.89 6.56 -2.18
N PHE A 375 0.72 5.33 -2.62
CA PHE A 375 1.21 4.12 -1.95
C PHE A 375 1.76 3.13 -2.99
N ALA A 376 2.56 2.16 -2.54
CA ALA A 376 3.12 1.14 -3.45
C ALA A 376 2.01 0.29 -4.09
N ASN A 377 2.30 -0.27 -5.27
CA ASN A 377 1.34 -1.10 -6.01
C ASN A 377 0.98 -2.35 -5.21
N LEU A 378 -0.31 -2.67 -5.12
CA LEU A 378 -0.85 -3.83 -4.40
C LEU A 378 -0.25 -5.17 -4.86
N ALA A 379 0.11 -5.30 -6.13
CA ALA A 379 0.75 -6.49 -6.70
C ALA A 379 2.09 -6.88 -6.03
N ILE A 380 2.66 -6.01 -5.19
CA ILE A 380 3.84 -6.34 -4.39
C ILE A 380 3.51 -7.42 -3.35
N TRP A 381 2.30 -7.44 -2.84
CA TRP A 381 1.87 -8.34 -1.74
C TRP A 381 0.98 -9.48 -2.20
N ILE A 382 0.34 -9.35 -3.37
CA ILE A 382 -0.58 -10.35 -3.93
C ILE A 382 -0.02 -10.77 -5.29
N ASN A 383 0.51 -11.99 -5.36
CA ASN A 383 1.12 -12.59 -6.56
C ASN A 383 0.41 -13.90 -6.89
#